data_663ae55c072d265b0327560403ba2316
#
_entry.id   663ae55c072d265b0327560403ba2316
#
_cell.length_a   1.000
_cell.length_b   1.000
_cell.length_c   1.000
_cell.angle_alpha   90.00
_cell.angle_beta   90.00
_cell.angle_gamma   90.00
#
_symmetry.space_group_name_H-M   'P 1'
#
loop_
_entity.id
_entity.type
_entity.pdbx_description
1 polymer ?
#
loop_
_entity_poly.entity_id
_entity_poly.type
_entity_poly.pdbx_seq_one_letter_code
_entity_poly.pdbx_strand_id
1 'polypeptide(L)'
;SQTLKWVEAGKNPSEQNVEIEGTEPYIVGGHTASGYWVNTERETTIHGLYAAGDVAGGCPQKYVTGAMVEGEIAAIDMVSKLDADTSDGSFDTSAFDEKKALDAKASEYDHFLTERSQMFTTEAIEEAMQKVMDNYAGGISTHYQFNGKQLALAKEKINHLIELTGDLYASDMHELMFIYELKERLTVCL
;
A
#
# COMPACT_ATOMS: atom_id res chain seq x y z
N SER A 1 -15.63 -3.51 17.58
CA SER A 1 -14.76 -4.33 18.45
C SER A 1 -15.60 -5.40 19.16
N GLN A 2 -14.96 -6.48 19.58
CA GLN A 2 -15.61 -7.62 20.26
C GLN A 2 -16.38 -7.16 21.52
N THR A 3 -15.80 -6.24 22.27
CA THR A 3 -16.42 -5.68 23.48
C THR A 3 -17.75 -4.99 23.19
N LEU A 4 -17.86 -4.26 22.09
CA LEU A 4 -19.11 -3.60 21.69
C LEU A 4 -20.21 -4.63 21.39
N LYS A 5 -19.86 -5.71 20.69
CA LYS A 5 -20.82 -6.81 20.39
C LYS A 5 -21.35 -7.44 21.70
N TRP A 6 -20.51 -7.62 22.71
CA TRP A 6 -20.95 -8.14 24.01
C TRP A 6 -21.86 -7.15 24.73
N VAL A 7 -21.52 -5.86 24.75
CA VAL A 7 -22.34 -4.81 25.34
C VAL A 7 -23.72 -4.73 24.68
N GLU A 8 -23.75 -4.71 23.34
CA GLU A 8 -25.00 -4.70 22.55
C GLU A 8 -25.86 -5.95 22.79
N ALA A 9 -25.22 -7.11 22.99
CA ALA A 9 -25.89 -8.35 23.30
C ALA A 9 -26.25 -8.52 24.79
N GLY A 10 -25.94 -7.53 25.65
CA GLY A 10 -26.16 -7.60 27.10
C GLY A 10 -25.34 -8.70 27.78
N LYS A 11 -24.20 -9.09 27.23
CA LYS A 11 -23.35 -10.16 27.76
C LYS A 11 -22.19 -9.59 28.54
N ASN A 12 -21.99 -10.12 29.76
CA ASN A 12 -20.85 -9.79 30.60
C ASN A 12 -19.90 -10.99 30.69
N PRO A 13 -18.68 -10.91 30.13
CA PRO A 13 -17.74 -12.03 30.12
C PRO A 13 -17.23 -12.43 31.52
N SER A 14 -17.41 -11.59 32.55
CA SER A 14 -17.11 -11.95 33.95
C SER A 14 -18.18 -12.84 34.60
N GLU A 15 -19.36 -12.92 34.03
CA GLU A 15 -20.51 -13.63 34.60
C GLU A 15 -20.96 -14.82 33.76
N GLN A 16 -20.61 -14.84 32.49
CA GLN A 16 -21.03 -15.89 31.55
C GLN A 16 -19.99 -16.12 30.44
N ASN A 17 -20.04 -17.29 29.86
CA ASN A 17 -19.22 -17.57 28.67
C ASN A 17 -19.72 -16.73 27.49
N VAL A 18 -18.78 -16.12 26.77
CA VAL A 18 -19.04 -15.33 25.57
C VAL A 18 -18.32 -15.95 24.38
N GLU A 19 -18.91 -15.79 23.19
CA GLU A 19 -18.24 -16.13 21.95
C GLU A 19 -17.08 -15.17 21.71
N ILE A 20 -15.93 -15.73 21.34
CA ILE A 20 -14.79 -15.00 20.83
C ILE A 20 -14.78 -15.22 19.33
N GLU A 21 -14.96 -14.15 18.58
CA GLU A 21 -14.80 -14.17 17.13
C GLU A 21 -13.31 -14.23 16.82
N GLY A 22 -12.88 -15.29 16.16
CA GLY A 22 -11.54 -15.37 15.61
C GLY A 22 -11.36 -14.38 14.46
N THR A 23 -10.13 -14.01 14.20
CA THR A 23 -9.78 -13.41 12.91
C THR A 23 -9.98 -14.42 11.79
N GLU A 24 -10.04 -13.98 10.55
CA GLU A 24 -10.24 -14.85 9.40
C GLU A 24 -9.25 -16.04 9.42
N PRO A 25 -9.74 -17.27 9.20
CA PRO A 25 -8.95 -18.48 9.46
C PRO A 25 -7.77 -18.67 8.50
N TYR A 26 -7.68 -17.89 7.43
CA TYR A 26 -6.66 -18.01 6.39
C TYR A 26 -5.63 -16.89 6.40
N ILE A 27 -5.89 -15.81 7.13
CA ILE A 27 -5.00 -14.68 7.24
C ILE A 27 -4.52 -14.62 8.68
N VAL A 28 -3.24 -14.90 8.87
CA VAL A 28 -2.58 -14.67 10.15
C VAL A 28 -2.47 -13.15 10.29
N GLY A 29 -3.45 -12.57 11.00
CA GLY A 29 -3.73 -11.15 11.07
C GLY A 29 -2.52 -10.24 10.94
N GLY A 30 -2.58 -9.26 10.06
CA GLY A 30 -1.68 -8.12 9.89
C GLY A 30 -0.15 -8.33 9.89
N HIS A 31 0.32 -9.44 10.41
CA HIS A 31 1.74 -9.74 10.63
C HIS A 31 2.27 -10.77 9.64
N THR A 32 1.85 -10.66 8.40
CA THR A 32 2.42 -11.45 7.32
C THR A 32 3.82 -10.94 6.99
N ALA A 33 4.65 -11.80 6.40
CA ALA A 33 5.97 -11.39 5.92
C ALA A 33 5.92 -10.47 4.67
N SER A 34 4.75 -9.94 4.33
CA SER A 34 4.58 -9.02 3.22
C SER A 34 5.10 -7.62 3.56
N GLY A 35 5.61 -6.94 2.56
CA GLY A 35 6.19 -5.61 2.66
C GLY A 35 7.16 -5.37 1.50
N TYR A 36 7.87 -4.24 1.54
CA TYR A 36 8.90 -3.95 0.54
C TYR A 36 9.96 -5.05 0.54
N TRP A 37 10.39 -5.43 -0.66
CA TRP A 37 11.54 -6.32 -0.77
C TRP A 37 12.80 -5.61 -0.24
N VAL A 38 13.50 -6.28 0.67
CA VAL A 38 14.75 -5.81 1.26
C VAL A 38 15.79 -6.91 1.28
N ASN A 39 17.07 -6.55 1.24
CA ASN A 39 18.17 -7.48 1.46
C ASN A 39 18.37 -7.75 2.96
N THR A 40 19.43 -8.46 3.32
CA THR A 40 19.77 -8.78 4.72
C THR A 40 20.08 -7.56 5.57
N GLU A 41 20.57 -6.49 4.96
CA GLU A 41 20.89 -5.21 5.56
C GLU A 41 19.69 -4.24 5.61
N ARG A 42 18.51 -4.67 5.15
CA ARG A 42 17.26 -3.89 5.09
C ARG A 42 17.22 -2.81 4.01
N GLU A 43 18.17 -2.83 3.07
CA GLU A 43 18.11 -1.95 1.91
C GLU A 43 17.15 -2.49 0.85
N THR A 44 16.36 -1.62 0.25
CA THR A 44 15.43 -1.95 -0.82
C THR A 44 16.15 -2.13 -2.17
N THR A 45 15.40 -2.31 -3.25
CA THR A 45 15.96 -2.31 -4.61
C THR A 45 16.44 -0.92 -5.06
N ILE A 46 16.06 0.12 -4.31
CA ILE A 46 16.52 1.49 -4.55
C ILE A 46 17.70 1.76 -3.61
N HIS A 47 18.86 2.02 -4.19
CA HIS A 47 20.08 2.28 -3.42
C HIS A 47 19.91 3.47 -2.46
N GLY A 48 20.29 3.27 -1.19
CA GLY A 48 20.17 4.25 -0.12
C GLY A 48 18.78 4.32 0.52
N LEU A 49 17.79 3.58 0.01
CA LEU A 49 16.45 3.50 0.61
C LEU A 49 16.31 2.21 1.42
N TYR A 50 15.97 2.35 2.70
CA TYR A 50 15.81 1.25 3.64
C TYR A 50 14.38 1.11 4.12
N ALA A 51 13.99 -0.11 4.46
CA ALA A 51 12.71 -0.40 5.09
C ALA A 51 12.91 -1.36 6.28
N ALA A 52 12.30 -1.04 7.41
CA ALA A 52 12.39 -1.82 8.63
C ALA A 52 11.02 -1.91 9.32
N GLY A 53 10.77 -2.99 10.03
CA GLY A 53 9.51 -3.22 10.73
C GLY A 53 8.36 -3.59 9.78
N ASP A 54 7.18 -3.02 10.01
CA ASP A 54 5.96 -3.38 9.28
C ASP A 54 6.04 -3.16 7.77
N VAL A 55 6.82 -2.20 7.31
CA VAL A 55 6.98 -1.91 5.88
C VAL A 55 7.97 -2.86 5.19
N ALA A 56 8.80 -3.58 5.95
CA ALA A 56 9.79 -4.51 5.42
C ALA A 56 9.18 -5.89 5.16
N GLY A 57 9.39 -6.45 3.98
CA GLY A 57 9.07 -7.84 3.67
C GLY A 57 10.01 -8.81 4.40
N GLY A 58 9.51 -9.99 4.74
CA GLY A 58 10.30 -11.04 5.37
C GLY A 58 10.58 -10.86 6.86
N CYS A 59 10.08 -9.81 7.50
CA CYS A 59 10.17 -9.67 8.95
C CYS A 59 9.19 -10.63 9.65
N PRO A 60 9.67 -11.65 10.38
CA PRO A 60 8.79 -12.67 10.96
C PRO A 60 8.01 -12.16 12.19
N GLN A 61 8.46 -11.08 12.81
CA GLN A 61 7.81 -10.44 13.95
C GLN A 61 7.77 -8.94 13.78
N LYS A 62 6.67 -8.45 13.21
CA LYS A 62 6.41 -7.03 12.98
C LYS A 62 5.91 -6.30 14.24
N TYR A 63 6.46 -6.64 15.41
CA TYR A 63 6.25 -5.96 16.68
C TYR A 63 7.43 -5.05 17.01
N VAL A 64 7.32 -4.31 18.10
CA VAL A 64 8.35 -3.37 18.56
C VAL A 64 9.75 -4.00 18.55
N THR A 65 9.90 -5.22 19.06
CA THR A 65 11.19 -5.92 19.09
C THR A 65 11.78 -6.16 17.72
N GLY A 66 10.98 -6.69 16.78
CA GLY A 66 11.43 -6.92 15.41
C GLY A 66 11.75 -5.63 14.68
N ALA A 67 10.90 -4.61 14.83
CA ALA A 67 11.11 -3.31 14.22
C ALA A 67 12.39 -2.63 14.73
N MET A 68 12.69 -2.74 16.04
CA MET A 68 13.93 -2.19 16.60
C MET A 68 15.18 -2.92 16.09
N VAL A 69 15.14 -4.25 16.03
CA VAL A 69 16.27 -5.05 15.51
C VAL A 69 16.53 -4.73 14.04
N GLU A 70 15.48 -4.66 13.23
CA GLU A 70 15.64 -4.31 11.81
C GLU A 70 16.10 -2.87 11.61
N GLY A 71 15.61 -1.96 12.45
CA GLY A 71 16.09 -0.56 12.48
C GLY A 71 17.57 -0.47 12.82
N GLU A 72 18.04 -1.26 13.79
CA GLU A 72 19.46 -1.33 14.15
C GLU A 72 20.31 -1.88 12.99
N ILE A 73 19.86 -2.97 12.35
CA ILE A 73 20.56 -3.54 11.17
C ILE A 73 20.66 -2.50 10.06
N ALA A 74 19.56 -1.83 9.72
CA ALA A 74 19.55 -0.78 8.72
C ALA A 74 20.50 0.36 9.07
N ALA A 75 20.47 0.82 10.32
CA ALA A 75 21.32 1.93 10.77
C ALA A 75 22.82 1.60 10.70
N ILE A 76 23.20 0.37 11.07
CA ILE A 76 24.60 -0.08 10.99
C ILE A 76 25.09 -0.06 9.54
N ASP A 77 24.28 -0.57 8.60
CA ASP A 77 24.66 -0.57 7.19
C ASP A 77 24.71 0.85 6.61
N MET A 78 23.72 1.70 6.93
CA MET A 78 23.70 3.11 6.52
C MET A 78 24.98 3.84 6.97
N VAL A 79 25.35 3.73 8.25
CA VAL A 79 26.56 4.36 8.78
C VAL A 79 27.81 3.84 8.06
N SER A 80 27.91 2.51 7.88
CA SER A 80 29.03 1.91 7.17
C SER A 80 29.20 2.43 5.73
N LYS A 81 28.07 2.63 5.02
CA LYS A 81 28.09 3.16 3.66
C LYS A 81 28.41 4.65 3.62
N LEU A 82 27.89 5.43 4.55
CA LEU A 82 28.22 6.87 4.68
C LEU A 82 29.68 7.08 5.02
N ASP A 83 30.25 6.26 5.91
CA ASP A 83 31.67 6.34 6.25
C ASP A 83 32.59 5.96 5.06
N ALA A 84 32.10 5.07 4.18
CA ALA A 84 32.80 4.66 2.96
C ALA A 84 32.62 5.67 1.80
N ASP A 85 31.57 6.47 1.83
CA ASP A 85 31.28 7.48 0.81
C ASP A 85 32.13 8.73 1.06
N THR A 86 33.14 8.91 0.22
CA THR A 86 34.02 10.10 0.24
C THR A 86 33.44 11.25 -0.60
N SER A 87 32.21 11.11 -1.11
CA SER A 87 31.55 12.20 -1.84
C SER A 87 31.30 13.38 -0.89
N ASP A 88 31.33 14.59 -1.43
CA ASP A 88 31.06 15.82 -0.65
C ASP A 88 29.57 15.99 -0.28
N GLY A 89 28.76 14.94 -0.48
CA GLY A 89 27.32 14.96 -0.24
C GLY A 89 26.55 15.81 -1.26
N SER A 90 27.19 16.27 -2.30
CA SER A 90 26.51 17.00 -3.37
C SER A 90 25.74 16.02 -4.24
N PHE A 91 24.44 16.17 -4.28
CA PHE A 91 23.61 15.54 -5.32
C PHE A 91 23.79 16.32 -6.62
N ASP A 92 24.18 15.64 -7.68
CA ASP A 92 24.10 16.23 -9.01
C ASP A 92 22.63 16.41 -9.42
N THR A 93 22.10 17.56 -9.11
CA THR A 93 20.73 17.96 -9.52
C THR A 93 20.71 18.61 -10.90
N SER A 94 21.84 18.68 -11.61
CA SER A 94 21.92 19.39 -12.89
C SER A 94 21.02 18.82 -13.98
N ALA A 95 20.67 17.53 -13.87
CA ALA A 95 19.72 16.87 -14.77
C ALA A 95 18.25 17.00 -14.33
N PHE A 96 17.96 17.49 -13.12
CA PHE A 96 16.62 17.63 -12.57
C PHE A 96 16.11 19.05 -12.76
N ASP A 97 15.15 19.22 -13.64
CA ASP A 97 14.45 20.49 -13.83
C ASP A 97 13.28 20.58 -12.83
N GLU A 98 13.57 21.13 -11.64
CA GLU A 98 12.62 21.30 -10.55
C GLU A 98 11.36 22.07 -11.01
N LYS A 99 11.55 23.15 -11.77
CA LYS A 99 10.43 23.95 -12.27
C LYS A 99 9.53 23.12 -13.17
N LYS A 100 10.10 22.37 -14.11
CA LYS A 100 9.36 21.51 -15.01
C LYS A 100 8.59 20.41 -14.24
N ALA A 101 9.20 19.84 -13.20
CA ALA A 101 8.53 18.83 -12.36
C ALA A 101 7.35 19.42 -11.59
N LEU A 102 7.50 20.62 -11.02
CA LEU A 102 6.43 21.35 -10.33
C LEU A 102 5.31 21.75 -11.28
N ASP A 103 5.65 22.31 -12.45
CA ASP A 103 4.67 22.70 -13.48
C ASP A 103 3.88 21.49 -13.99
N ALA A 104 4.53 20.35 -14.17
CA ALA A 104 3.87 19.11 -14.56
C ALA A 104 2.89 18.61 -13.48
N LYS A 105 3.28 18.68 -12.20
CA LYS A 105 2.42 18.28 -11.09
C LYS A 105 1.25 19.22 -10.89
N ALA A 106 1.48 20.53 -11.02
CA ALA A 106 0.42 21.53 -10.99
C ALA A 106 -0.60 21.29 -12.12
N SER A 107 -0.13 21.02 -13.34
CA SER A 107 -1.00 20.69 -14.48
C SER A 107 -1.80 19.41 -14.27
N GLU A 108 -1.25 18.41 -13.59
CA GLU A 108 -1.98 17.18 -13.21
C GLU A 108 -3.09 17.50 -12.20
N TYR A 109 -2.83 18.35 -11.20
CA TYR A 109 -3.84 18.78 -10.24
C TYR A 109 -4.96 19.57 -10.91
N ASP A 110 -4.61 20.54 -11.75
CA ASP A 110 -5.58 21.33 -12.53
C ASP A 110 -6.43 20.44 -13.43
N HIS A 111 -5.83 19.38 -13.99
CA HIS A 111 -6.58 18.41 -14.78
C HIS A 111 -7.68 17.75 -13.96
N PHE A 112 -7.41 17.24 -12.78
CA PHE A 112 -8.41 16.58 -11.94
C PHE A 112 -9.41 17.57 -11.29
N LEU A 113 -9.00 18.81 -11.02
CA LEU A 113 -9.86 19.84 -10.43
C LEU A 113 -10.72 20.60 -11.46
N THR A 114 -10.47 20.40 -12.76
CA THR A 114 -11.28 21.00 -13.80
C THR A 114 -12.57 20.21 -13.99
N GLU A 115 -13.71 20.85 -13.72
CA GLU A 115 -15.04 20.22 -13.82
C GLU A 115 -15.27 19.60 -15.19
N ARG A 116 -15.68 18.35 -15.18
CA ARG A 116 -16.01 17.56 -16.38
C ARG A 116 -17.04 16.49 -16.07
N SER A 117 -17.68 15.98 -17.12
CA SER A 117 -18.49 14.78 -17.01
C SER A 117 -17.56 13.58 -16.89
N GLN A 118 -17.72 12.78 -15.84
CA GLN A 118 -17.03 11.52 -15.65
C GLN A 118 -17.99 10.34 -15.79
N MET A 119 -17.50 9.23 -16.36
CA MET A 119 -18.30 8.03 -16.55
C MET A 119 -18.38 7.22 -15.26
N PHE A 120 -17.33 7.22 -14.46
CA PHE A 120 -17.21 6.49 -13.21
C PHE A 120 -16.76 7.42 -12.09
N THR A 121 -17.20 7.13 -10.87
CA THR A 121 -16.69 7.79 -9.67
C THR A 121 -15.44 7.07 -9.14
N THR A 122 -14.71 7.72 -8.26
CA THR A 122 -13.54 7.13 -7.58
C THR A 122 -13.92 5.84 -6.86
N GLU A 123 -15.06 5.84 -6.15
CA GLU A 123 -15.58 4.67 -5.43
C GLU A 123 -15.95 3.52 -6.37
N ALA A 124 -16.51 3.82 -7.54
CA ALA A 124 -16.87 2.79 -8.51
C ALA A 124 -15.63 2.07 -9.07
N ILE A 125 -14.54 2.82 -9.32
CA ILE A 125 -13.27 2.22 -9.77
C ILE A 125 -12.62 1.43 -8.62
N GLU A 126 -12.66 1.94 -7.39
CA GLU A 126 -12.15 1.23 -6.21
C GLU A 126 -12.90 -0.09 -5.99
N GLU A 127 -14.23 -0.08 -6.05
CA GLU A 127 -15.03 -1.30 -5.93
C GLU A 127 -14.71 -2.30 -7.05
N ALA A 128 -14.48 -1.82 -8.28
CA ALA A 128 -14.07 -2.67 -9.38
C ALA A 128 -12.68 -3.27 -9.14
N MET A 129 -11.72 -2.51 -8.61
CA MET A 129 -10.40 -2.99 -8.21
C MET A 129 -10.52 -4.10 -7.17
N GLN A 130 -11.29 -3.89 -6.10
CA GLN A 130 -11.51 -4.90 -5.06
C GLN A 130 -12.10 -6.19 -5.64
N LYS A 131 -13.09 -6.09 -6.54
CA LYS A 131 -13.67 -7.25 -7.23
C LYS A 131 -12.68 -7.98 -8.13
N VAL A 132 -11.80 -7.25 -8.81
CA VAL A 132 -10.73 -7.86 -9.62
C VAL A 132 -9.78 -8.65 -8.74
N MET A 133 -9.31 -8.07 -7.64
CA MET A 133 -8.39 -8.72 -6.70
C MET A 133 -9.06 -9.94 -6.05
N ASP A 134 -10.31 -9.82 -5.61
CA ASP A 134 -11.04 -10.92 -4.99
C ASP A 134 -11.24 -12.11 -5.96
N ASN A 135 -11.66 -11.83 -7.19
CA ASN A 135 -12.05 -12.90 -8.12
C ASN A 135 -10.88 -13.52 -8.90
N TYR A 136 -9.77 -12.80 -9.07
CA TYR A 136 -8.70 -13.23 -9.97
C TYR A 136 -7.31 -13.31 -9.31
N ALA A 137 -7.13 -12.64 -8.16
CA ALA A 137 -5.83 -12.58 -7.48
C ALA A 137 -5.78 -13.32 -6.13
N GLY A 138 -6.71 -14.25 -5.91
CA GLY A 138 -6.68 -15.09 -4.71
C GLY A 138 -7.38 -14.46 -3.51
N GLY A 139 -8.51 -13.78 -3.73
CA GLY A 139 -9.32 -13.26 -2.63
C GLY A 139 -10.22 -14.32 -1.97
N ILE A 140 -11.08 -13.83 -1.07
CA ILE A 140 -11.97 -14.67 -0.25
C ILE A 140 -12.90 -15.52 -1.12
N SER A 141 -13.48 -14.94 -2.20
CA SER A 141 -14.40 -15.63 -3.11
C SER A 141 -13.77 -16.85 -3.78
N THR A 142 -12.47 -16.88 -3.93
CA THR A 142 -11.72 -17.98 -4.54
C THR A 142 -11.05 -18.88 -3.52
N HIS A 143 -11.38 -18.74 -2.23
CA HIS A 143 -10.72 -19.43 -1.12
C HIS A 143 -9.18 -19.25 -1.16
N TYR A 144 -8.75 -18.03 -1.52
CA TYR A 144 -7.32 -17.64 -1.67
C TYR A 144 -6.56 -18.45 -2.73
N GLN A 145 -7.29 -19.08 -3.65
CA GLN A 145 -6.69 -19.83 -4.76
C GLN A 145 -6.58 -18.96 -6.01
N PHE A 146 -5.46 -19.07 -6.69
CA PHE A 146 -5.22 -18.38 -7.95
C PHE A 146 -4.30 -19.21 -8.85
N ASN A 147 -4.19 -18.82 -10.10
CA ASN A 147 -3.27 -19.39 -11.07
C ASN A 147 -2.78 -18.33 -12.05
N GLY A 148 -1.75 -18.65 -12.82
CA GLY A 148 -1.12 -17.69 -13.71
C GLY A 148 -2.06 -17.08 -14.76
N LYS A 149 -3.10 -17.81 -15.21
CA LYS A 149 -4.08 -17.25 -16.16
C LYS A 149 -5.00 -16.23 -15.48
N GLN A 150 -5.44 -16.52 -14.27
CA GLN A 150 -6.24 -15.58 -13.48
C GLN A 150 -5.45 -14.32 -13.15
N LEU A 151 -4.18 -14.45 -12.74
CA LEU A 151 -3.31 -13.30 -12.47
C LEU A 151 -3.08 -12.45 -13.73
N ALA A 152 -2.87 -13.07 -14.91
CA ALA A 152 -2.75 -12.33 -16.15
C ALA A 152 -4.02 -11.52 -16.47
N LEU A 153 -5.20 -12.10 -16.23
CA LEU A 153 -6.47 -11.40 -16.40
C LEU A 153 -6.68 -10.30 -15.35
N ALA A 154 -6.28 -10.54 -14.09
CA ALA A 154 -6.30 -9.50 -13.07
C ALA A 154 -5.45 -8.30 -13.50
N LYS A 155 -4.22 -8.55 -13.93
CA LYS A 155 -3.30 -7.52 -14.41
C LYS A 155 -3.87 -6.71 -15.58
N GLU A 156 -4.47 -7.37 -16.58
CA GLU A 156 -5.15 -6.70 -17.71
C GLU A 156 -6.26 -5.76 -17.19
N LYS A 157 -7.12 -6.26 -16.30
CA LYS A 157 -8.23 -5.48 -15.73
C LYS A 157 -7.75 -4.31 -14.87
N ILE A 158 -6.72 -4.50 -14.05
CA ILE A 158 -6.13 -3.42 -13.23
C ILE A 158 -5.52 -2.34 -14.14
N ASN A 159 -4.80 -2.70 -15.19
CA ASN A 159 -4.29 -1.72 -16.15
C ASN A 159 -5.42 -0.90 -16.77
N HIS A 160 -6.53 -1.54 -17.13
CA HIS A 160 -7.69 -0.81 -17.66
C HIS A 160 -8.30 0.15 -16.61
N LEU A 161 -8.38 -0.26 -15.33
CA LEU A 161 -8.84 0.62 -14.27
C LEU A 161 -7.89 1.83 -14.07
N ILE A 162 -6.58 1.62 -14.20
CA ILE A 162 -5.60 2.73 -14.17
C ILE A 162 -5.88 3.73 -15.29
N GLU A 163 -6.14 3.26 -16.51
CA GLU A 163 -6.50 4.14 -17.63
C GLU A 163 -7.76 4.98 -17.31
N LEU A 164 -8.78 4.35 -16.73
CA LEU A 164 -10.03 5.04 -16.36
C LEU A 164 -9.84 6.14 -15.29
N THR A 165 -8.80 6.05 -14.44
CA THR A 165 -8.53 7.11 -13.46
C THR A 165 -8.19 8.45 -14.12
N GLY A 166 -7.74 8.45 -15.37
CA GLY A 166 -7.42 9.67 -16.10
C GLY A 166 -8.64 10.57 -16.37
N ASP A 167 -9.84 10.02 -16.37
CA ASP A 167 -11.09 10.75 -16.63
C ASP A 167 -11.81 11.22 -15.36
N LEU A 168 -11.25 10.91 -14.18
CA LEU A 168 -11.83 11.31 -12.91
C LEU A 168 -11.82 12.83 -12.74
N TYR A 169 -12.79 13.33 -11.98
CA TYR A 169 -12.92 14.71 -11.58
C TYR A 169 -13.06 14.80 -10.05
N ALA A 170 -12.36 15.76 -9.46
CA ALA A 170 -12.43 16.07 -8.05
C ALA A 170 -13.04 17.47 -7.85
N SER A 171 -14.14 17.57 -7.11
CA SER A 171 -14.80 18.84 -6.82
C SER A 171 -14.00 19.71 -5.82
N ASP A 172 -13.10 19.06 -5.07
CA ASP A 172 -12.25 19.72 -4.08
C ASP A 172 -10.94 18.93 -3.83
N MET A 173 -10.10 19.47 -2.95
CA MET A 173 -8.81 18.85 -2.60
C MET A 173 -8.96 17.54 -1.86
N HIS A 174 -10.07 17.30 -1.16
CA HIS A 174 -10.32 16.05 -0.46
C HIS A 174 -10.60 14.92 -1.45
N GLU A 175 -11.47 15.15 -2.42
CA GLU A 175 -11.71 14.20 -3.50
C GLU A 175 -10.47 13.98 -4.37
N LEU A 176 -9.67 15.02 -4.60
CA LEU A 176 -8.38 14.88 -5.28
C LEU A 176 -7.46 13.90 -4.55
N MET A 177 -7.41 13.95 -3.24
CA MET A 177 -6.62 13.02 -2.43
C MET A 177 -7.08 11.58 -2.64
N PHE A 178 -8.38 11.31 -2.68
CA PHE A 178 -8.89 9.97 -2.97
C PHE A 178 -8.54 9.46 -4.36
N ILE A 179 -8.50 10.32 -5.38
CA ILE A 179 -8.03 9.94 -6.71
C ILE A 179 -6.57 9.48 -6.64
N TYR A 180 -5.70 10.19 -5.93
CA TYR A 180 -4.30 9.79 -5.77
C TYR A 180 -4.15 8.50 -4.98
N GLU A 181 -4.87 8.34 -3.87
CA GLU A 181 -4.88 7.10 -3.11
C GLU A 181 -5.32 5.90 -3.97
N LEU A 182 -6.34 6.07 -4.80
CA LEU A 182 -6.81 5.03 -5.72
C LEU A 182 -5.73 4.68 -6.76
N LYS A 183 -5.07 5.68 -7.35
CA LYS A 183 -3.96 5.46 -8.31
C LYS A 183 -2.81 4.67 -7.68
N GLU A 184 -2.44 5.00 -6.43
CA GLU A 184 -1.42 4.27 -5.68
C GLU A 184 -1.85 2.82 -5.42
N ARG A 185 -3.08 2.59 -4.94
CA ARG A 185 -3.63 1.25 -4.69
C ARG A 185 -3.64 0.41 -5.96
N LEU A 186 -4.09 0.95 -7.08
CA LEU A 186 -4.08 0.27 -8.37
C LEU A 186 -2.66 -0.10 -8.82
N THR A 187 -1.69 0.79 -8.58
CA THR A 187 -0.27 0.53 -8.88
C THR A 187 0.27 -0.63 -8.05
N VAL A 188 -0.09 -0.70 -6.76
CA VAL A 188 0.31 -1.81 -5.88
C VAL A 188 -0.34 -3.14 -6.27
N CYS A 189 -1.53 -3.11 -6.89
CA CYS A 189 -2.23 -4.31 -7.36
C CYS A 189 -1.63 -4.92 -8.64
N LEU A 190 -0.71 -4.25 -9.33
CA LEU A 190 -0.04 -4.75 -10.55
C LEU A 190 1.12 -5.69 -10.23
#